data_1855509d3032b114372fa8c4a70181ac
#
_entry.id   1855509d3032b114372fa8c4a70181ac
#
_cell.length_a   1.000
_cell.length_b   1.000
_cell.length_c   1.000
_cell.angle_alpha   90.00
_cell.angle_beta   90.00
_cell.angle_gamma   90.00
#
_symmetry.space_group_name_H-M   'P 1'
#
loop_
_entity.id
_entity.type
_entity.pdbx_description
1 polymer ?
#
loop_
_entity_poly.entity_id
_entity_poly.type
_entity_poly.pdbx_seq_one_letter_code
_entity_poly.pdbx_strand_id
1 'polypeptide(L)'
;MSRLPAAKRREQLLDTAVGLFAERGYSGATTSELAKAAGVTEPIIYRHFKSKKDLFIAVIERTSDLTLEMWERGLAGAKDPAQRLRRLVGSNPMVSEQGRGVYRVVVQAMMEIEDADVMRALQVHISRIHQFVTREVAVAQDAGQVSKRFSPEIQAWMLLHLGLGYGVMAPLNVPSHASDTAGVRVRDVISELMLGERARHLLDERLTRIKDRGGDIRDED
;
A
#
# COMPACT_ATOMS: atom_id res chain seq x y z
N MET A 1 6.19 -13.96 -34.28
CA MET A 1 6.33 -13.30 -32.96
C MET A 1 7.67 -13.67 -32.35
N SER A 2 8.50 -12.69 -31.99
CA SER A 2 9.82 -12.93 -31.37
C SER A 2 9.67 -13.66 -30.03
N ARG A 3 10.48 -14.70 -29.84
CA ARG A 3 10.46 -15.51 -28.61
C ARG A 3 11.07 -14.69 -27.46
N LEU A 4 10.23 -14.23 -26.52
CA LEU A 4 10.73 -13.53 -25.34
C LEU A 4 11.71 -14.40 -24.53
N PRO A 5 12.80 -13.82 -24.00
CA PRO A 5 13.66 -14.49 -23.04
C PRO A 5 12.87 -15.02 -21.84
N ALA A 6 13.31 -16.14 -21.24
CA ALA A 6 12.58 -16.81 -20.16
C ALA A 6 12.25 -15.88 -18.98
N ALA A 7 13.21 -15.05 -18.55
CA ALA A 7 12.99 -14.07 -17.47
C ALA A 7 11.89 -13.05 -17.82
N LYS A 8 11.95 -12.44 -19.00
CA LYS A 8 10.92 -11.48 -19.46
C LYS A 8 9.54 -12.13 -19.63
N ARG A 9 9.51 -13.42 -20.04
CA ARG A 9 8.25 -14.18 -20.10
C ARG A 9 7.66 -14.40 -18.71
N ARG A 10 8.51 -14.76 -17.73
CA ARG A 10 8.06 -14.92 -16.34
C ARG A 10 7.47 -13.64 -15.77
N GLU A 11 8.12 -12.50 -15.98
CA GLU A 11 7.60 -11.19 -15.57
C GLU A 11 6.26 -10.87 -16.23
N GLN A 12 6.15 -11.06 -17.56
CA GLN A 12 4.88 -10.87 -18.28
C GLN A 12 3.75 -11.73 -17.68
N LEU A 13 4.04 -13.00 -17.37
CA LEU A 13 3.04 -13.89 -16.76
C LEU A 13 2.63 -13.40 -15.37
N LEU A 14 3.58 -12.92 -14.55
CA LEU A 14 3.29 -12.36 -13.23
C LEU A 14 2.44 -11.10 -13.32
N ASP A 15 2.79 -10.15 -14.19
CA ASP A 15 2.04 -8.91 -14.36
C ASP A 15 0.60 -9.18 -14.84
N THR A 16 0.43 -10.14 -15.76
CA THR A 16 -0.89 -10.59 -16.21
C THR A 16 -1.67 -11.27 -15.07
N ALA A 17 -0.99 -12.10 -14.25
CA ALA A 17 -1.60 -12.80 -13.14
C ALA A 17 -2.04 -11.87 -12.01
N VAL A 18 -1.30 -10.78 -11.73
CA VAL A 18 -1.73 -9.74 -10.77
C VAL A 18 -3.11 -9.21 -11.15
N GLY A 19 -3.32 -8.84 -12.41
CA GLY A 19 -4.61 -8.34 -12.88
C GLY A 19 -5.73 -9.40 -12.76
N LEU A 20 -5.46 -10.62 -13.21
CA LEU A 20 -6.45 -11.69 -13.20
C LEU A 20 -6.86 -12.09 -11.77
N PHE A 21 -5.89 -12.28 -10.87
CA PHE A 21 -6.19 -12.59 -9.47
C PHE A 21 -6.85 -11.42 -8.74
N ALA A 22 -6.48 -10.17 -9.03
CA ALA A 22 -7.15 -9.01 -8.46
C ALA A 22 -8.63 -8.93 -8.87
N GLU A 23 -8.97 -9.33 -10.10
CA GLU A 23 -10.35 -9.32 -10.60
C GLU A 23 -11.17 -10.49 -10.08
N ARG A 24 -10.64 -11.71 -10.14
CA ARG A 24 -11.39 -12.97 -9.95
C ARG A 24 -11.11 -13.71 -8.66
N GLY A 25 -10.12 -13.28 -7.90
CA GLY A 25 -9.61 -14.01 -6.74
C GLY A 25 -8.81 -15.26 -7.11
N TYR A 26 -8.23 -15.89 -6.09
CA TYR A 26 -7.47 -17.13 -6.29
C TYR A 26 -8.34 -18.26 -6.83
N SER A 27 -9.48 -18.52 -6.20
CA SER A 27 -10.35 -19.65 -6.56
C SER A 27 -11.01 -19.46 -7.93
N GLY A 28 -11.41 -18.22 -8.29
CA GLY A 28 -12.11 -17.91 -9.55
C GLY A 28 -11.22 -17.79 -10.78
N ALA A 29 -9.92 -17.57 -10.63
CA ALA A 29 -8.98 -17.49 -11.75
C ALA A 29 -8.48 -18.86 -12.17
N THR A 30 -8.31 -19.10 -13.49
CA THR A 30 -7.76 -20.33 -14.05
C THR A 30 -6.46 -20.08 -14.81
N THR A 31 -5.58 -21.10 -14.89
CA THR A 31 -4.36 -21.03 -15.70
C THR A 31 -4.65 -20.92 -17.19
N SER A 32 -5.79 -21.46 -17.65
CA SER A 32 -6.24 -21.32 -19.03
C SER A 32 -6.61 -19.87 -19.37
N GLU A 33 -7.31 -19.16 -18.49
CA GLU A 33 -7.62 -17.73 -18.64
C GLU A 33 -6.37 -16.88 -18.61
N LEU A 34 -5.41 -17.20 -17.73
CA LEU A 34 -4.11 -16.53 -17.69
C LEU A 34 -3.34 -16.73 -19.01
N ALA A 35 -3.32 -17.96 -19.53
CA ALA A 35 -2.68 -18.25 -20.81
C ALA A 35 -3.28 -17.41 -21.95
N LYS A 36 -4.60 -17.34 -22.02
CA LYS A 36 -5.32 -16.53 -22.99
C LYS A 36 -5.01 -15.05 -22.84
N ALA A 37 -5.02 -14.52 -21.61
CA ALA A 37 -4.73 -13.11 -21.31
C ALA A 37 -3.27 -12.75 -21.63
N ALA A 38 -2.32 -13.66 -21.38
CA ALA A 38 -0.90 -13.47 -21.68
C ALA A 38 -0.52 -13.74 -23.14
N GLY A 39 -1.46 -14.21 -23.98
CA GLY A 39 -1.20 -14.57 -25.37
C GLY A 39 -0.24 -15.77 -25.52
N VAL A 40 -0.34 -16.75 -24.62
CA VAL A 40 0.48 -17.97 -24.61
C VAL A 40 -0.40 -19.21 -24.50
N THR A 41 0.21 -20.39 -24.55
CA THR A 41 -0.46 -21.65 -24.23
C THR A 41 -0.24 -22.03 -22.77
N GLU A 42 -1.17 -22.77 -22.18
CA GLU A 42 -1.10 -23.17 -20.77
C GLU A 42 0.20 -23.93 -20.39
N PRO A 43 0.76 -24.82 -21.24
CA PRO A 43 2.07 -25.43 -21.00
C PRO A 43 3.23 -24.42 -20.81
N ILE A 44 3.12 -23.22 -21.38
CA ILE A 44 4.13 -22.17 -21.18
C ILE A 44 4.09 -21.67 -19.74
N ILE A 45 2.92 -21.57 -19.14
CA ILE A 45 2.77 -21.20 -17.72
C ILE A 45 3.47 -22.21 -16.83
N TYR A 46 3.21 -23.50 -17.05
CA TYR A 46 3.80 -24.59 -16.27
C TYR A 46 5.30 -24.79 -16.45
N ARG A 47 5.91 -24.17 -17.47
CA ARG A 47 7.38 -24.07 -17.57
C ARG A 47 7.98 -23.09 -16.56
N HIS A 48 7.20 -22.11 -16.10
CA HIS A 48 7.65 -21.05 -15.20
C HIS A 48 7.14 -21.21 -13.77
N PHE A 49 6.02 -21.89 -13.58
CA PHE A 49 5.35 -22.07 -12.30
C PHE A 49 4.85 -23.51 -12.20
N LYS A 50 5.18 -24.19 -11.11
CA LYS A 50 4.85 -25.62 -10.91
C LYS A 50 3.34 -25.87 -10.80
N SER A 51 2.60 -24.88 -10.32
CA SER A 51 1.15 -24.95 -10.10
C SER A 51 0.54 -23.54 -10.10
N LYS A 52 -0.79 -23.47 -10.12
CA LYS A 52 -1.54 -22.22 -9.89
C LYS A 52 -1.18 -21.60 -8.53
N LYS A 53 -0.98 -22.42 -7.48
CA LYS A 53 -0.55 -21.98 -6.16
C LYS A 53 0.84 -21.35 -6.20
N ASP A 54 1.79 -21.98 -6.86
CA ASP A 54 3.16 -21.45 -7.03
C ASP A 54 3.14 -20.08 -7.74
N LEU A 55 2.33 -19.96 -8.77
CA LEU A 55 2.09 -18.67 -9.44
C LEU A 55 1.46 -17.63 -8.49
N PHE A 56 0.47 -18.01 -7.68
CA PHE A 56 -0.19 -17.10 -6.76
C PHE A 56 0.75 -16.60 -5.67
N ILE A 57 1.59 -17.47 -5.12
CA ILE A 57 2.66 -17.10 -4.17
C ILE A 57 3.64 -16.12 -4.83
N ALA A 58 4.08 -16.40 -6.06
CA ALA A 58 4.96 -15.50 -6.79
C ALA A 58 4.31 -14.12 -7.08
N VAL A 59 2.99 -14.06 -7.23
CA VAL A 59 2.24 -12.80 -7.35
C VAL A 59 2.24 -12.03 -6.02
N ILE A 60 2.09 -12.70 -4.87
CA ILE A 60 2.19 -12.04 -3.55
C ILE A 60 3.59 -11.44 -3.36
N GLU A 61 4.64 -12.18 -3.70
CA GLU A 61 6.04 -11.71 -3.66
C GLU A 61 6.24 -10.50 -4.58
N ARG A 62 5.77 -10.59 -5.83
CA ARG A 62 5.83 -9.48 -6.80
C ARG A 62 5.11 -8.23 -6.30
N THR A 63 3.98 -8.39 -5.61
CA THR A 63 3.24 -7.28 -4.99
C THR A 63 4.08 -6.58 -3.92
N SER A 64 4.87 -7.33 -3.15
CA SER A 64 5.82 -6.75 -2.19
C SER A 64 6.85 -5.84 -2.89
N ASP A 65 7.48 -6.36 -3.96
CA ASP A 65 8.50 -5.62 -4.70
C ASP A 65 7.92 -4.33 -5.29
N LEU A 66 6.78 -4.44 -5.98
CA LEU A 66 6.09 -3.29 -6.57
C LEU A 66 5.69 -2.24 -5.54
N THR A 67 5.25 -2.66 -4.35
CA THR A 67 4.88 -1.75 -3.26
C THR A 67 6.10 -0.99 -2.74
N LEU A 68 7.19 -1.69 -2.46
CA LEU A 68 8.42 -1.08 -1.95
C LEU A 68 9.05 -0.15 -2.99
N GLU A 69 9.13 -0.57 -4.25
CA GLU A 69 9.62 0.27 -5.36
C GLU A 69 8.78 1.55 -5.54
N MET A 70 7.45 1.42 -5.43
CA MET A 70 6.55 2.56 -5.52
C MET A 70 6.79 3.54 -4.37
N TRP A 71 6.95 3.04 -3.14
CA TRP A 71 7.25 3.88 -1.99
C TRP A 71 8.61 4.54 -2.12
N GLU A 72 9.67 3.81 -2.43
CA GLU A 72 11.01 4.39 -2.63
C GLU A 72 10.99 5.52 -3.67
N ARG A 73 10.32 5.33 -4.79
CA ARG A 73 10.14 6.38 -5.81
C ARG A 73 9.32 7.57 -5.29
N GLY A 74 8.22 7.30 -4.58
CA GLY A 74 7.35 8.35 -4.02
C GLY A 74 8.03 9.17 -2.91
N LEU A 75 8.97 8.56 -2.19
CA LEU A 75 9.74 9.21 -1.13
C LEU A 75 10.98 9.94 -1.67
N ALA A 76 11.40 9.68 -2.90
CA ALA A 76 12.52 10.38 -3.52
C ALA A 76 12.23 11.89 -3.59
N GLY A 77 13.25 12.70 -3.30
CA GLY A 77 13.12 14.16 -3.29
C GLY A 77 12.30 14.73 -2.11
N ALA A 78 11.98 13.94 -1.10
CA ALA A 78 11.49 14.48 0.16
C ALA A 78 12.62 15.24 0.88
N LYS A 79 12.28 16.41 1.44
CA LYS A 79 13.26 17.35 2.02
C LYS A 79 13.75 16.92 3.41
N ASP A 80 12.94 16.19 4.12
CA ASP A 80 13.19 15.76 5.50
C ASP A 80 12.41 14.46 5.84
N PRO A 81 12.79 13.75 6.94
CA PRO A 81 12.16 12.52 7.35
C PRO A 81 10.66 12.64 7.64
N ALA A 82 10.19 13.75 8.23
CA ALA A 82 8.76 13.94 8.47
C ALA A 82 7.98 14.08 7.15
N GLN A 83 8.55 14.74 6.15
CA GLN A 83 7.95 14.79 4.82
C GLN A 83 7.92 13.41 4.16
N ARG A 84 8.95 12.56 4.36
CA ARG A 84 8.95 11.17 3.90
C ARG A 84 7.77 10.41 4.49
N LEU A 85 7.58 10.47 5.81
CA LEU A 85 6.45 9.81 6.49
C LEU A 85 5.09 10.34 6.03
N ARG A 86 4.92 11.65 5.89
CA ARG A 86 3.67 12.22 5.34
C ARG A 86 3.39 11.72 3.93
N ARG A 87 4.41 11.62 3.08
CA ARG A 87 4.26 11.03 1.73
C ARG A 87 3.91 9.55 1.82
N LEU A 88 4.54 8.79 2.71
CA LEU A 88 4.28 7.37 2.90
C LEU A 88 2.81 7.11 3.28
N VAL A 89 2.29 7.87 4.26
CA VAL A 89 0.87 7.80 4.66
C VAL A 89 -0.04 8.20 3.50
N GLY A 90 0.32 9.26 2.74
CA GLY A 90 -0.47 9.76 1.61
C GLY A 90 -0.41 8.89 0.36
N SER A 91 0.65 8.09 0.19
CA SER A 91 0.89 7.21 -0.96
C SER A 91 0.62 5.73 -0.66
N ASN A 92 -0.23 5.44 0.33
CA ASN A 92 -0.63 4.08 0.60
C ASN A 92 -1.19 3.44 -0.69
N PRO A 93 -0.63 2.32 -1.17
CA PRO A 93 -1.08 1.67 -2.41
C PRO A 93 -2.56 1.30 -2.38
N MET A 94 -3.12 1.04 -1.19
CA MET A 94 -4.54 0.73 -1.04
C MET A 94 -5.45 1.94 -1.30
N VAL A 95 -4.91 3.16 -1.27
CA VAL A 95 -5.66 4.40 -1.48
C VAL A 95 -5.63 4.84 -2.95
N SER A 96 -4.53 4.57 -3.66
CA SER A 96 -4.41 4.93 -5.07
C SER A 96 -5.18 3.97 -5.97
N GLU A 97 -5.74 4.46 -7.06
CA GLU A 97 -6.49 3.63 -8.01
C GLU A 97 -5.63 2.52 -8.61
N GLN A 98 -4.39 2.82 -8.95
CA GLN A 98 -3.42 1.83 -9.46
C GLN A 98 -2.98 0.82 -8.41
N GLY A 99 -2.72 1.27 -7.18
CA GLY A 99 -2.28 0.40 -6.09
C GLY A 99 -3.38 -0.51 -5.55
N ARG A 100 -4.64 -0.06 -5.55
CA ARG A 100 -5.79 -0.87 -5.10
C ARG A 100 -5.91 -2.18 -5.88
N GLY A 101 -5.72 -2.15 -7.20
CA GLY A 101 -5.74 -3.37 -8.02
C GLY A 101 -4.70 -4.39 -7.56
N VAL A 102 -3.46 -3.93 -7.37
CA VAL A 102 -2.34 -4.78 -6.95
C VAL A 102 -2.55 -5.31 -5.52
N TYR A 103 -2.94 -4.43 -4.58
CA TYR A 103 -3.09 -4.80 -3.17
C TYR A 103 -4.33 -5.67 -2.90
N ARG A 104 -5.31 -5.64 -3.79
CA ARG A 104 -6.49 -6.52 -3.73
C ARG A 104 -6.10 -8.00 -3.71
N VAL A 105 -5.04 -8.37 -4.41
CA VAL A 105 -4.50 -9.74 -4.38
C VAL A 105 -4.05 -10.12 -2.96
N VAL A 106 -3.37 -9.21 -2.25
CA VAL A 106 -2.92 -9.44 -0.86
C VAL A 106 -4.12 -9.62 0.08
N VAL A 107 -5.13 -8.76 -0.03
CA VAL A 107 -6.36 -8.87 0.78
C VAL A 107 -7.09 -10.20 0.49
N GLN A 108 -7.18 -10.61 -0.76
CA GLN A 108 -7.78 -11.89 -1.13
C GLN A 108 -6.96 -13.08 -0.64
N ALA A 109 -5.62 -12.98 -0.68
CA ALA A 109 -4.75 -14.02 -0.16
C ALA A 109 -4.92 -14.26 1.35
N MET A 110 -5.38 -13.24 2.11
CA MET A 110 -5.72 -13.40 3.53
C MET A 110 -6.90 -14.35 3.77
N MET A 111 -7.70 -14.64 2.76
CA MET A 111 -8.78 -15.63 2.84
C MET A 111 -8.29 -17.07 2.60
N GLU A 112 -7.05 -17.23 2.14
CA GLU A 112 -6.42 -18.52 1.80
C GLU A 112 -5.33 -18.93 2.83
N ILE A 113 -5.37 -18.34 4.04
CA ILE A 113 -4.33 -18.53 5.08
C ILE A 113 -4.30 -19.94 5.68
N GLU A 114 -5.29 -20.79 5.43
CA GLU A 114 -5.26 -22.20 5.79
C GLU A 114 -4.18 -22.96 5.00
N ASP A 115 -3.80 -22.50 3.81
CA ASP A 115 -2.65 -23.01 3.09
C ASP A 115 -1.35 -22.44 3.69
N ALA A 116 -0.50 -23.29 4.25
CA ALA A 116 0.72 -22.91 4.97
C ALA A 116 1.74 -22.16 4.08
N ASP A 117 1.77 -22.42 2.77
CA ASP A 117 2.69 -21.75 1.85
C ASP A 117 2.18 -20.34 1.54
N VAL A 118 0.87 -20.16 1.35
CA VAL A 118 0.23 -18.85 1.16
C VAL A 118 0.40 -18.01 2.43
N MET A 119 0.13 -18.60 3.61
CA MET A 119 0.35 -17.91 4.88
C MET A 119 1.79 -17.43 5.02
N ARG A 120 2.79 -18.27 4.71
CA ARG A 120 4.22 -17.91 4.77
C ARG A 120 4.54 -16.77 3.83
N ALA A 121 4.04 -16.80 2.59
CA ALA A 121 4.23 -15.71 1.62
C ALA A 121 3.66 -14.38 2.12
N LEU A 122 2.47 -14.41 2.72
CA LEU A 122 1.86 -13.23 3.35
C LEU A 122 2.67 -12.71 4.55
N GLN A 123 3.15 -13.61 5.41
CA GLN A 123 4.00 -13.23 6.55
C GLN A 123 5.28 -12.54 6.08
N VAL A 124 5.91 -13.06 5.03
CA VAL A 124 7.10 -12.42 4.41
C VAL A 124 6.73 -11.06 3.83
N HIS A 125 5.63 -10.96 3.09
CA HIS A 125 5.14 -9.70 2.53
C HIS A 125 4.96 -8.64 3.63
N ILE A 126 4.16 -8.94 4.66
CA ILE A 126 3.87 -8.01 5.75
C ILE A 126 5.14 -7.65 6.51
N SER A 127 6.04 -8.60 6.77
CA SER A 127 7.32 -8.35 7.44
C SER A 127 8.20 -7.37 6.65
N ARG A 128 8.29 -7.51 5.34
CA ARG A 128 9.06 -6.58 4.47
C ARG A 128 8.49 -5.16 4.51
N ILE A 129 7.18 -5.03 4.40
CA ILE A 129 6.47 -3.76 4.49
C ILE A 129 6.67 -3.11 5.87
N HIS A 130 6.51 -3.89 6.93
CA HIS A 130 6.73 -3.43 8.31
C HIS A 130 8.16 -2.94 8.51
N GLN A 131 9.17 -3.70 8.10
CA GLN A 131 10.57 -3.30 8.21
C GLN A 131 10.89 -1.99 7.47
N PHE A 132 10.29 -1.81 6.28
CA PHE A 132 10.44 -0.56 5.53
C PHE A 132 9.89 0.62 6.33
N VAL A 133 8.65 0.53 6.80
CA VAL A 133 7.98 1.59 7.57
C VAL A 133 8.72 1.86 8.89
N THR A 134 9.17 0.81 9.59
CA THR A 134 9.97 0.93 10.83
C THR A 134 11.22 1.77 10.59
N ARG A 135 11.97 1.54 9.52
CA ARG A 135 13.16 2.34 9.19
C ARG A 135 12.83 3.80 8.96
N GLU A 136 11.77 4.10 8.21
CA GLU A 136 11.35 5.48 7.96
C GLU A 136 10.93 6.20 9.26
N VAL A 137 10.22 5.50 10.15
CA VAL A 137 9.84 6.03 11.46
C VAL A 137 11.08 6.26 12.33
N ALA A 138 12.01 5.31 12.40
CA ALA A 138 13.23 5.44 13.19
C ALA A 138 14.07 6.66 12.77
N VAL A 139 14.26 6.85 11.47
CA VAL A 139 14.98 8.02 10.92
C VAL A 139 14.28 9.33 11.31
N ALA A 140 12.95 9.38 11.29
CA ALA A 140 12.20 10.56 11.67
C ALA A 140 12.24 10.82 13.19
N GLN A 141 12.26 9.77 14.01
CA GLN A 141 12.47 9.86 15.46
C GLN A 141 13.88 10.38 15.81
N ASP A 142 14.91 9.91 15.12
CA ASP A 142 16.30 10.35 15.34
C ASP A 142 16.49 11.81 14.93
N ALA A 143 15.77 12.25 13.91
CA ALA A 143 15.72 13.67 13.54
C ALA A 143 14.86 14.53 14.47
N GLY A 144 14.24 13.97 15.53
CA GLY A 144 13.36 14.69 16.46
C GLY A 144 12.03 15.16 15.86
N GLN A 145 11.65 14.63 14.70
CA GLN A 145 10.45 15.05 13.97
C GLN A 145 9.22 14.18 14.26
N VAL A 146 9.43 13.00 14.85
CA VAL A 146 8.40 12.07 15.30
C VAL A 146 8.62 11.77 16.78
N SER A 147 7.54 11.58 17.51
CA SER A 147 7.59 11.27 18.95
C SER A 147 8.31 9.97 19.22
N LYS A 148 9.26 9.96 20.17
CA LYS A 148 9.95 8.76 20.69
C LYS A 148 9.17 8.06 21.81
N ARG A 149 7.91 8.46 22.08
CA ARG A 149 7.09 7.87 23.15
C ARG A 149 6.85 6.37 22.94
N PHE A 150 6.79 5.94 21.68
CA PHE A 150 6.61 4.55 21.29
C PHE A 150 7.75 4.14 20.35
N SER A 151 8.08 2.85 20.35
CA SER A 151 9.12 2.34 19.46
C SER A 151 8.72 2.48 17.98
N PRO A 152 9.72 2.56 17.06
CA PRO A 152 9.46 2.62 15.62
C PRO A 152 8.62 1.43 15.12
N GLU A 153 8.84 0.24 15.70
CA GLU A 153 8.13 -1.00 15.33
C GLU A 153 6.63 -0.89 15.63
N ILE A 154 6.28 -0.41 16.83
CA ILE A 154 4.86 -0.23 17.23
C ILE A 154 4.19 0.84 16.38
N GLN A 155 4.89 1.95 16.11
CA GLN A 155 4.35 2.98 15.23
C GLN A 155 4.19 2.49 13.79
N ALA A 156 5.10 1.66 13.30
CA ALA A 156 4.98 1.02 12.00
C ALA A 156 3.76 0.08 11.94
N TRP A 157 3.54 -0.75 12.97
CA TRP A 157 2.32 -1.58 13.04
C TRP A 157 1.05 -0.75 13.06
N MET A 158 1.02 0.34 13.84
CA MET A 158 -0.12 1.26 13.84
C MET A 158 -0.42 1.79 12.42
N LEU A 159 0.60 2.23 11.69
CA LEU A 159 0.43 2.71 10.32
C LEU A 159 -0.05 1.62 9.36
N LEU A 160 0.45 0.39 9.50
CA LEU A 160 0.00 -0.73 8.68
C LEU A 160 -1.47 -1.07 8.94
N HIS A 161 -1.88 -1.15 10.21
CA HIS A 161 -3.26 -1.43 10.57
C HIS A 161 -4.22 -0.35 10.05
N LEU A 162 -3.87 0.92 10.23
CA LEU A 162 -4.67 2.03 9.71
C LEU A 162 -4.71 2.04 8.18
N GLY A 163 -3.57 1.78 7.53
CA GLY A 163 -3.49 1.69 6.07
C GLY A 163 -4.33 0.55 5.50
N LEU A 164 -4.24 -0.63 6.12
CA LEU A 164 -5.03 -1.81 5.73
C LEU A 164 -6.52 -1.55 5.94
N GLY A 165 -6.91 -1.07 7.13
CA GLY A 165 -8.30 -0.73 7.44
C GLY A 165 -8.87 0.29 6.46
N TYR A 166 -8.13 1.35 6.16
CA TYR A 166 -8.52 2.33 5.16
C TYR A 166 -8.72 1.69 3.77
N GLY A 167 -7.79 0.86 3.34
CA GLY A 167 -7.84 0.23 2.03
C GLY A 167 -8.99 -0.77 1.87
N VAL A 168 -9.37 -1.46 2.94
CA VAL A 168 -10.54 -2.36 2.96
C VAL A 168 -11.85 -1.58 2.95
N MET A 169 -11.91 -0.46 3.67
CA MET A 169 -13.13 0.35 3.80
C MET A 169 -13.36 1.29 2.60
N ALA A 170 -12.30 1.83 2.00
CA ALA A 170 -12.40 2.82 0.93
C ALA A 170 -13.28 2.38 -0.26
N PRO A 171 -13.23 1.14 -0.75
CA PRO A 171 -14.07 0.67 -1.85
C PRO A 171 -15.56 0.62 -1.54
N LEU A 172 -15.94 0.65 -0.26
CA LEU A 172 -17.35 0.62 0.16
C LEU A 172 -18.05 1.98 -0.07
N ASN A 173 -17.30 3.03 -0.37
CA ASN A 173 -17.80 4.39 -0.61
C ASN A 173 -18.77 4.89 0.48
N VAL A 174 -18.53 4.51 1.75
CA VAL A 174 -19.33 5.00 2.88
C VAL A 174 -19.15 6.51 2.98
N PRO A 175 -20.23 7.29 3.03
CA PRO A 175 -20.14 8.74 3.20
C PRO A 175 -19.28 9.11 4.43
N SER A 176 -18.44 10.13 4.28
CA SER A 176 -17.54 10.64 5.35
C SER A 176 -16.47 9.65 5.84
N HIS A 177 -16.24 8.54 5.13
CA HIS A 177 -15.22 7.54 5.49
C HIS A 177 -13.81 8.14 5.60
N ALA A 178 -13.47 9.11 4.74
CA ALA A 178 -12.11 9.66 4.66
C ALA A 178 -11.95 11.03 5.32
N SER A 179 -13.06 11.74 5.57
CA SER A 179 -13.05 13.09 6.14
C SER A 179 -14.37 13.41 6.85
N ASP A 180 -14.30 14.29 7.84
CA ASP A 180 -15.49 14.83 8.50
C ASP A 180 -16.16 15.97 7.71
N THR A 181 -17.23 16.52 8.26
CA THR A 181 -17.97 17.64 7.66
C THR A 181 -17.19 18.97 7.66
N ALA A 182 -16.15 19.09 8.51
CA ALA A 182 -15.23 20.23 8.53
C ALA A 182 -14.05 20.05 7.56
N GLY A 183 -13.97 18.92 6.83
CA GLY A 183 -12.90 18.61 5.88
C GLY A 183 -11.62 18.07 6.51
N VAL A 184 -11.63 17.75 7.81
CA VAL A 184 -10.50 17.07 8.47
C VAL A 184 -10.43 15.64 7.97
N ARG A 185 -9.26 15.25 7.48
CA ARG A 185 -9.04 13.91 6.89
C ARG A 185 -8.40 12.97 7.90
N VAL A 186 -8.79 11.71 7.90
CA VAL A 186 -8.17 10.65 8.73
C VAL A 186 -6.65 10.66 8.64
N ARG A 187 -6.07 10.85 7.45
CA ARG A 187 -4.62 10.95 7.26
C ARG A 187 -3.96 12.12 7.99
N ASP A 188 -4.67 13.23 8.14
CA ASP A 188 -4.16 14.44 8.82
C ASP A 188 -4.09 14.18 10.32
N VAL A 189 -5.11 13.51 10.88
CA VAL A 189 -5.13 13.04 12.28
C VAL A 189 -3.99 12.05 12.56
N ILE A 190 -3.75 11.08 11.67
CA ILE A 190 -2.63 10.14 11.81
C ILE A 190 -1.30 10.90 11.83
N SER A 191 -1.13 11.85 10.93
CA SER A 191 0.08 12.67 10.86
C SER A 191 0.30 13.46 12.13
N GLU A 192 -0.76 14.04 12.69
CA GLU A 192 -0.72 14.79 13.95
C GLU A 192 -0.36 13.91 15.14
N LEU A 193 -0.96 12.73 15.25
CA LEU A 193 -0.66 11.77 16.35
C LEU A 193 0.80 11.30 16.34
N MET A 194 1.43 11.24 15.19
CA MET A 194 2.81 10.81 15.04
C MET A 194 3.84 11.92 15.23
N LEU A 195 3.47 13.18 14.99
CA LEU A 195 4.39 14.30 15.05
C LEU A 195 4.90 14.53 16.49
N GLY A 196 6.17 14.89 16.63
CA GLY A 196 6.74 15.38 17.87
C GLY A 196 6.18 16.76 18.23
N GLU A 197 6.34 17.18 19.50
CA GLU A 197 5.77 18.45 20.03
C GLU A 197 6.09 19.68 19.15
N ARG A 198 7.33 19.77 18.65
CA ARG A 198 7.74 20.89 17.80
C ARG A 198 7.01 20.95 16.46
N ALA A 199 6.70 19.79 15.89
CA ALA A 199 5.98 19.68 14.63
C ALA A 199 4.46 19.89 14.82
N ARG A 200 3.92 19.55 15.99
CA ARG A 200 2.52 19.85 16.36
C ARG A 200 2.28 21.35 16.39
N HIS A 201 3.16 22.13 17.02
CA HIS A 201 3.01 23.57 17.07
C HIS A 201 2.92 24.23 15.69
N LEU A 202 3.76 23.77 14.74
CA LEU A 202 3.72 24.27 13.36
C LEU A 202 2.45 23.85 12.60
N LEU A 203 1.90 22.68 12.93
CA LEU A 203 0.64 22.20 12.35
C LEU A 203 -0.56 23.00 12.88
N ASP A 204 -0.60 23.26 14.19
CA ASP A 204 -1.64 24.06 14.85
C ASP A 204 -1.70 25.48 14.28
N GLU A 205 -0.54 26.11 14.08
CA GLU A 205 -0.49 27.44 13.43
C GLU A 205 -1.03 27.40 12.01
N ARG A 206 -0.77 26.32 11.26
CA ARG A 206 -1.25 26.16 9.88
C ARG A 206 -2.76 25.90 9.83
N LEU A 207 -3.28 25.08 10.74
CA LEU A 207 -4.71 24.78 10.84
C LEU A 207 -5.51 26.02 11.27
N THR A 208 -4.96 26.80 12.19
CA THR A 208 -5.56 28.09 12.60
C THR A 208 -5.67 29.03 11.40
N ARG A 209 -4.59 29.20 10.62
CA ARG A 209 -4.62 30.06 9.42
C ARG A 209 -5.61 29.59 8.34
N ILE A 210 -5.87 28.29 8.24
CA ILE A 210 -6.87 27.74 7.30
C ILE A 210 -8.28 28.05 7.80
N LYS A 211 -8.54 27.90 9.08
CA LYS A 211 -9.83 28.25 9.70
C LYS A 211 -10.13 29.73 9.56
N ASP A 212 -9.14 30.58 9.81
CA ASP A 212 -9.27 32.03 9.70
C ASP A 212 -9.55 32.49 8.25
N ARG A 213 -8.98 31.80 7.26
CA ARG A 213 -9.27 32.08 5.84
C ARG A 213 -10.61 31.51 5.35
N GLY A 214 -11.13 30.46 6.00
CA GLY A 214 -12.44 29.88 5.70
C GLY A 214 -13.61 30.65 6.32
N GLY A 215 -13.35 31.51 7.32
CA GLY A 215 -14.33 32.39 7.91
C GLY A 215 -14.67 33.62 7.06
N ASP A 216 -13.84 33.96 6.08
CA ASP A 216 -13.99 35.16 5.24
C ASP A 216 -14.75 34.92 3.91
N ILE A 217 -15.37 33.74 3.74
CA ILE A 217 -16.16 33.41 2.53
C ILE A 217 -17.68 33.38 2.80
N ARG A 218 -18.15 33.89 3.94
CA ARG A 218 -19.58 33.85 4.29
C ARG A 218 -20.25 35.22 4.50
N ASP A 219 -19.74 36.31 3.99
CA ASP A 219 -20.44 37.58 3.99
C ASP A 219 -20.22 38.38 2.72
N GLU A 220 -20.61 37.84 1.54
CA GLU A 220 -20.97 38.64 0.38
C GLU A 220 -22.00 37.86 -0.46
N ASP A 221 -23.31 38.23 -0.24
CA ASP A 221 -24.52 37.98 -1.04
C ASP A 221 -25.04 36.55 -1.23
#